data_ab4bfc8a261d8602880a69bd6c192624
#
_entry.id   ab4bfc8a261d8602880a69bd6c192624
#
_cell.length_a   1.000
_cell.length_b   1.000
_cell.length_c   1.000
_cell.angle_alpha   90.00
_cell.angle_beta   90.00
_cell.angle_gamma   90.00
#
_symmetry.space_group_name_H-M   'P 1'
#
loop_
_entity.id
_entity.type
_entity.pdbx_description
1 polymer ?
#
loop_
_entity_poly.entity_id
_entity_poly.type
_entity_poly.pdbx_seq_one_letter_code
_entity_poly.pdbx_strand_id
1 'polypeptide(L)'
;RIPVTRLTEGRTRHFTEHCTAVAISPGPNSLFVSAWHCFDDYRSTITPIQLIDPRSAKQVQMKLLDTGGSMQEDWALLTPDSPFTIDTWIPISTTPHHIGQPLIAAGFAPQPNQSGNEVVERYLLADATCSVIDGSAHPPASDCVAKKGASGGAMIALTDSGSARLQGIISAGDGKAVSYFYPAPSLIRRLSRLR
;
A
#
# COMPACT_ATOMS: atom_id res chain seq x y z
N ARG A 1 3.99 7.73 -6.66
CA ARG A 1 5.26 7.71 -7.42
C ARG A 1 6.41 7.91 -6.45
N ILE A 2 7.36 7.01 -6.50
CA ILE A 2 8.51 6.99 -5.59
C ILE A 2 9.76 6.98 -6.46
N PRO A 3 10.59 8.02 -6.41
CA PRO A 3 11.85 8.02 -7.12
C PRO A 3 12.85 7.10 -6.41
N VAL A 4 13.39 6.12 -7.11
CA VAL A 4 14.38 5.18 -6.58
C VAL A 4 15.65 5.19 -7.42
N THR A 5 16.77 4.90 -6.80
CA THR A 5 18.08 4.88 -7.43
C THR A 5 18.72 3.53 -7.19
N ARG A 6 18.95 2.77 -8.25
CA ARG A 6 19.53 1.42 -8.19
C ARG A 6 20.84 1.34 -8.92
N LEU A 7 21.75 0.51 -8.39
CA LEU A 7 22.95 0.11 -9.09
C LEU A 7 22.62 -1.11 -9.98
N THR A 8 22.66 -0.89 -11.29
CA THR A 8 22.40 -1.96 -12.27
C THR A 8 23.61 -2.08 -13.18
N GLU A 9 24.22 -3.27 -13.24
CA GLU A 9 25.42 -3.53 -14.06
C GLU A 9 26.56 -2.51 -13.80
N GLY A 10 26.78 -2.16 -12.52
CA GLY A 10 27.81 -1.20 -12.12
C GLY A 10 27.51 0.27 -12.45
N ARG A 11 26.29 0.57 -12.93
CA ARG A 11 25.86 1.93 -13.24
C ARG A 11 24.66 2.35 -12.40
N THR A 12 24.70 3.57 -11.90
CA THR A 12 23.56 4.18 -11.22
C THR A 12 22.45 4.49 -12.21
N ARG A 13 21.25 3.97 -12.00
CA ARG A 13 20.05 4.24 -12.80
C ARG A 13 18.94 4.78 -11.91
N HIS A 14 18.16 5.71 -12.44
CA HIS A 14 17.01 6.30 -11.78
C HIS A 14 15.72 5.69 -12.34
N PHE A 15 14.84 5.29 -11.44
CA PHE A 15 13.55 4.71 -11.78
C PHE A 15 12.45 5.44 -11.01
N THR A 16 11.21 5.25 -11.47
CA THR A 16 10.03 5.63 -10.70
C THR A 16 9.24 4.37 -10.36
N GLU A 17 9.22 4.03 -9.08
CA GLU A 17 8.33 2.99 -8.60
C GLU A 17 6.91 3.53 -8.45
N HIS A 18 5.95 2.65 -8.69
CA HIS A 18 4.54 2.95 -8.59
C HIS A 18 3.88 1.94 -7.67
N CYS A 19 3.43 2.43 -6.53
CA CYS A 19 2.74 1.65 -5.52
C CYS A 19 1.42 2.30 -5.14
N THR A 20 0.64 1.61 -4.36
CA THR A 20 -0.58 2.12 -3.74
C THR A 20 -0.27 2.61 -2.33
N ALA A 21 -1.00 3.61 -1.85
CA ALA A 21 -1.01 4.01 -0.46
C ALA A 21 -2.45 4.13 0.04
N VAL A 22 -2.67 3.80 1.31
CA VAL A 22 -3.99 3.79 1.96
C VAL A 22 -4.01 4.85 3.05
N ALA A 23 -4.96 5.78 3.00
CA ALA A 23 -5.20 6.71 4.09
C ALA A 23 -5.79 5.98 5.30
N ILE A 24 -5.19 6.17 6.47
CA ILE A 24 -5.59 5.51 7.74
C ILE A 24 -6.05 6.48 8.82
N SER A 25 -5.93 7.78 8.57
CA SER A 25 -6.45 8.82 9.46
C SER A 25 -6.95 10.02 8.67
N PRO A 26 -7.92 10.79 9.20
CA PRO A 26 -8.41 12.00 8.58
C PRO A 26 -7.53 13.22 8.90
N GLY A 27 -7.87 14.33 8.29
CA GLY A 27 -7.37 15.66 8.64
C GLY A 27 -6.16 16.13 7.83
N PRO A 28 -5.62 17.30 8.16
CA PRO A 28 -4.58 17.94 7.36
C PRO A 28 -3.20 17.25 7.46
N ASN A 29 -2.98 16.50 8.53
CA ASN A 29 -1.77 15.69 8.75
C ASN A 29 -2.11 14.19 8.66
N SER A 30 -2.94 13.83 7.68
CA SER A 30 -3.37 12.45 7.46
C SER A 30 -2.19 11.50 7.38
N LEU A 31 -2.35 10.32 7.95
CA LEU A 31 -1.38 9.23 7.84
C LEU A 31 -1.78 8.28 6.72
N PHE A 32 -0.78 7.86 5.98
CA PHE A 32 -0.92 6.86 4.93
C PHE A 32 0.02 5.69 5.20
N VAL A 33 -0.42 4.51 4.83
CA VAL A 33 0.43 3.30 4.84
C VAL A 33 0.64 2.81 3.41
N SER A 34 1.79 2.21 3.17
CA SER A 34 2.18 1.55 1.92
C SER A 34 3.12 0.38 2.24
N ALA A 35 3.62 -0.34 1.23
CA ALA A 35 4.61 -1.38 1.41
C ALA A 35 6.04 -0.79 1.46
N TRP A 36 6.90 -1.32 2.36
CA TRP A 36 8.29 -0.87 2.50
C TRP A 36 9.11 -1.12 1.24
N HIS A 37 8.96 -2.26 0.57
CA HIS A 37 9.75 -2.60 -0.62
C HIS A 37 9.63 -1.56 -1.76
N CYS A 38 8.57 -0.74 -1.73
CA CYS A 38 8.41 0.39 -2.64
C CYS A 38 9.43 1.51 -2.38
N PHE A 39 10.02 1.56 -1.19
CA PHE A 39 10.90 2.63 -0.69
C PHE A 39 12.33 2.15 -0.42
N ASP A 40 12.63 0.87 -0.59
CA ASP A 40 13.92 0.28 -0.25
C ASP A 40 15.11 1.05 -0.85
N ASP A 41 14.99 1.44 -2.11
CA ASP A 41 16.00 2.23 -2.82
C ASP A 41 15.69 3.74 -2.87
N TYR A 42 14.74 4.22 -2.05
CA TYR A 42 14.41 5.64 -2.00
C TYR A 42 15.52 6.43 -1.32
N ARG A 43 15.91 7.53 -1.96
CA ARG A 43 16.86 8.50 -1.42
C ARG A 43 16.23 9.88 -1.49
N SER A 44 15.97 10.47 -0.33
CA SER A 44 15.20 11.72 -0.17
C SER A 44 15.89 12.98 -0.72
N THR A 45 17.08 12.88 -1.29
CA THR A 45 17.95 14.03 -1.53
C THR A 45 17.59 14.87 -2.76
N ILE A 46 16.82 14.34 -3.71
CA ILE A 46 16.67 15.03 -5.02
C ILE A 46 15.19 15.17 -5.44
N THR A 47 14.38 14.15 -5.26
CA THR A 47 12.99 14.17 -5.75
C THR A 47 12.05 13.66 -4.66
N PRO A 48 10.98 14.39 -4.34
CA PRO A 48 10.03 13.97 -3.31
C PRO A 48 9.17 12.80 -3.75
N ILE A 49 8.69 12.02 -2.78
CA ILE A 49 7.60 11.08 -2.98
C ILE A 49 6.35 11.86 -3.35
N GLN A 50 5.63 11.40 -4.36
CA GLN A 50 4.38 11.99 -4.81
C GLN A 50 3.21 11.03 -4.62
N LEU A 51 2.24 11.44 -3.81
CA LEU A 51 0.90 10.86 -3.80
C LEU A 51 0.10 11.51 -4.93
N ILE A 52 -0.62 10.69 -5.69
CA ILE A 52 -1.55 11.17 -6.72
C ILE A 52 -2.95 10.75 -6.28
N ASP A 53 -3.82 11.73 -6.03
CA ASP A 53 -5.23 11.44 -5.81
C ASP A 53 -5.87 11.03 -7.15
N PRO A 54 -6.37 9.80 -7.26
CA PRO A 54 -6.88 9.30 -8.53
C PRO A 54 -8.17 9.99 -8.98
N ARG A 55 -8.91 10.62 -8.06
CA ARG A 55 -10.18 11.30 -8.37
C ARG A 55 -9.98 12.67 -8.94
N SER A 56 -9.01 13.42 -8.42
CA SER A 56 -8.75 14.80 -8.79
C SER A 56 -7.49 14.99 -9.62
N ALA A 57 -6.69 13.94 -9.81
CA ALA A 57 -5.33 13.96 -10.36
C ALA A 57 -4.38 14.90 -9.59
N LYS A 58 -4.79 15.40 -8.42
CA LYS A 58 -3.98 16.27 -7.58
C LYS A 58 -2.74 15.51 -7.10
N GLN A 59 -1.60 16.17 -7.18
CA GLN A 59 -0.33 15.61 -6.68
C GLN A 59 0.02 16.29 -5.36
N VAL A 60 0.41 15.47 -4.38
CA VAL A 60 0.80 15.92 -3.05
C VAL A 60 2.17 15.33 -2.73
N GLN A 61 3.09 16.18 -2.28
CA GLN A 61 4.39 15.72 -1.79
C GLN A 61 4.22 15.04 -0.44
N MET A 62 4.94 13.92 -0.27
CA MET A 62 4.85 13.09 0.93
C MET A 62 6.20 12.96 1.61
N LYS A 63 6.18 12.92 2.92
CA LYS A 63 7.30 12.52 3.78
C LYS A 63 7.16 11.07 4.21
N LEU A 64 8.24 10.33 4.11
CA LEU A 64 8.38 9.03 4.73
C LEU A 64 8.70 9.24 6.21
N LEU A 65 7.83 8.77 7.10
CA LEU A 65 7.96 8.92 8.55
C LEU A 65 8.72 7.76 9.17
N ASP A 66 8.34 6.53 8.79
CA ASP A 66 8.90 5.31 9.36
C ASP A 66 8.67 4.13 8.41
N THR A 67 9.46 3.07 8.56
CA THR A 67 9.33 1.83 7.77
C THR A 67 9.70 0.60 8.60
N GLY A 68 9.22 -0.57 8.17
CA GLY A 68 9.65 -1.84 8.74
C GLY A 68 11.07 -2.25 8.35
N GLY A 69 11.58 -1.80 7.20
CA GLY A 69 12.96 -2.00 6.77
C GLY A 69 13.28 -3.39 6.22
N SER A 70 12.29 -4.25 5.98
CA SER A 70 12.47 -5.59 5.40
C SER A 70 11.18 -6.13 4.79
N MET A 71 11.28 -7.21 3.99
CA MET A 71 10.10 -7.90 3.45
C MET A 71 9.25 -8.59 4.53
N GLN A 72 9.81 -8.91 5.69
CA GLN A 72 9.08 -9.46 6.84
C GLN A 72 8.26 -8.37 7.56
N GLU A 73 8.78 -7.14 7.56
CA GLU A 73 8.16 -5.93 8.09
C GLU A 73 7.83 -4.97 6.94
N ASP A 74 7.09 -5.45 5.93
CA ASP A 74 6.87 -4.76 4.65
C ASP A 74 5.80 -3.68 4.76
N TRP A 75 6.09 -2.66 5.54
CA TRP A 75 5.23 -1.49 5.72
C TRP A 75 6.03 -0.19 5.68
N ALA A 76 5.39 0.86 5.21
CA ALA A 76 5.89 2.23 5.23
C ALA A 76 4.79 3.17 5.70
N LEU A 77 5.15 4.18 6.50
CA LEU A 77 4.24 5.19 7.01
C LEU A 77 4.62 6.55 6.42
N LEU A 78 3.63 7.24 5.86
CA LEU A 78 3.83 8.52 5.19
C LEU A 78 2.84 9.55 5.72
N THR A 79 3.23 10.83 5.58
CA THR A 79 2.35 11.99 5.79
C THR A 79 2.56 13.01 4.67
N PRO A 80 1.57 13.85 4.35
CA PRO A 80 1.77 14.98 3.45
C PRO A 80 2.86 15.94 3.97
N ASP A 81 3.66 16.46 3.07
CA ASP A 81 4.67 17.49 3.39
C ASP A 81 4.04 18.85 3.72
N SER A 82 2.85 19.08 3.20
CA SER A 82 2.02 20.26 3.46
C SER A 82 0.62 19.82 3.86
N PRO A 83 -0.17 20.62 4.59
CA PRO A 83 -1.52 20.26 4.97
C PRO A 83 -2.36 19.81 3.77
N PHE A 84 -2.86 18.61 3.82
CA PHE A 84 -3.71 17.98 2.80
C PHE A 84 -4.83 17.22 3.49
N THR A 85 -6.04 17.73 3.38
CA THR A 85 -7.20 17.15 4.06
C THR A 85 -7.70 15.91 3.32
N ILE A 86 -7.86 14.84 4.07
CA ILE A 86 -8.49 13.59 3.64
C ILE A 86 -9.83 13.44 4.37
N ASP A 87 -10.89 13.27 3.59
CA ASP A 87 -12.24 13.06 4.10
C ASP A 87 -12.63 11.58 4.14
N THR A 88 -11.89 10.73 3.44
CA THR A 88 -12.15 9.29 3.36
C THR A 88 -10.89 8.51 3.72
N TRP A 89 -10.98 7.70 4.74
CA TRP A 89 -9.89 6.84 5.22
C TRP A 89 -10.43 5.48 5.67
N ILE A 90 -9.56 4.51 5.83
CA ILE A 90 -9.90 3.19 6.34
C ILE A 90 -9.20 3.00 7.68
N PRO A 91 -9.94 2.95 8.81
CA PRO A 91 -9.35 2.70 10.12
C PRO A 91 -8.68 1.32 10.17
N ILE A 92 -7.55 1.23 10.88
CA ILE A 92 -6.86 -0.05 11.09
C ILE A 92 -7.75 -0.98 11.94
N SER A 93 -7.80 -2.26 11.57
CA SER A 93 -8.41 -3.31 12.38
C SER A 93 -7.65 -3.47 13.71
N THR A 94 -8.37 -3.62 14.80
CA THR A 94 -7.80 -3.94 16.11
C THR A 94 -7.75 -5.43 16.38
N THR A 95 -8.43 -6.24 15.57
CA THR A 95 -8.48 -7.70 15.68
C THR A 95 -7.49 -8.37 14.73
N PRO A 96 -6.76 -9.41 15.19
CA PRO A 96 -5.95 -10.23 14.31
C PRO A 96 -6.79 -10.89 13.21
N HIS A 97 -6.16 -11.19 12.08
CA HIS A 97 -6.76 -11.99 11.02
C HIS A 97 -6.87 -13.47 11.44
N HIS A 98 -7.76 -14.21 10.79
CA HIS A 98 -7.90 -15.66 10.97
C HIS A 98 -8.17 -16.34 9.63
N ILE A 99 -7.86 -17.62 9.54
CA ILE A 99 -8.09 -18.43 8.33
C ILE A 99 -9.58 -18.43 8.00
N GLY A 100 -9.90 -18.27 6.72
CA GLY A 100 -11.27 -18.16 6.20
C GLY A 100 -11.90 -16.79 6.39
N GLN A 101 -11.20 -15.82 6.98
CA GLN A 101 -11.72 -14.45 7.08
C GLN A 101 -11.91 -13.84 5.70
N PRO A 102 -13.13 -13.40 5.32
CA PRO A 102 -13.36 -12.71 4.06
C PRO A 102 -12.55 -11.40 3.97
N LEU A 103 -11.98 -11.16 2.80
CA LEU A 103 -11.20 -9.96 2.51
C LEU A 103 -11.66 -9.31 1.20
N ILE A 104 -11.33 -8.04 1.08
CA ILE A 104 -11.35 -7.27 -0.16
C ILE A 104 -9.94 -6.75 -0.38
N ALA A 105 -9.26 -7.25 -1.41
CA ALA A 105 -7.98 -6.69 -1.82
C ALA A 105 -8.20 -5.52 -2.78
N ALA A 106 -7.64 -4.35 -2.48
CA ALA A 106 -7.79 -3.16 -3.32
C ALA A 106 -6.46 -2.42 -3.51
N GLY A 107 -6.15 -2.09 -4.76
CA GLY A 107 -4.93 -1.34 -5.09
C GLY A 107 -4.92 -0.83 -6.53
N PHE A 108 -4.03 0.11 -6.82
CA PHE A 108 -3.89 0.66 -8.16
C PHE A 108 -2.95 -0.19 -9.00
N ALA A 109 -3.42 -0.63 -10.16
CA ALA A 109 -2.62 -1.38 -11.11
C ALA A 109 -2.72 -0.79 -12.52
N PRO A 110 -1.67 -0.95 -13.36
CA PRO A 110 -1.75 -0.53 -14.74
C PRO A 110 -2.75 -1.40 -15.51
N GLN A 111 -3.59 -0.78 -16.34
CA GLN A 111 -4.30 -1.51 -17.37
C GLN A 111 -3.41 -1.68 -18.60
N PRO A 112 -3.43 -2.84 -19.24
CA PRO A 112 -2.79 -2.99 -20.54
C PRO A 112 -3.43 -2.04 -21.56
N ASN A 113 -2.68 -1.08 -22.07
CA ASN A 113 -3.15 -0.25 -23.17
C ASN A 113 -3.25 -1.11 -24.43
N GLN A 114 -4.40 -1.13 -25.06
CA GLN A 114 -4.62 -1.81 -26.36
C GLN A 114 -3.87 -1.12 -27.52
N SER A 115 -3.28 0.05 -27.29
CA SER A 115 -2.69 0.88 -28.35
C SER A 115 -1.17 1.12 -28.27
N GLY A 116 -0.46 0.47 -27.34
CA GLY A 116 1.01 0.51 -27.32
C GLY A 116 1.67 1.87 -27.01
N ASN A 117 0.90 2.90 -26.64
CA ASN A 117 1.43 4.21 -26.24
C ASN A 117 1.74 4.29 -24.74
N GLU A 118 2.83 4.97 -24.40
CA GLU A 118 3.51 4.97 -23.08
C GLU A 118 2.74 5.53 -21.88
N VAL A 119 1.53 6.03 -22.01
CA VAL A 119 0.74 6.50 -20.87
C VAL A 119 0.02 5.34 -20.25
N VAL A 120 0.64 4.73 -19.27
CA VAL A 120 0.03 3.65 -18.46
C VAL A 120 -0.95 4.27 -17.47
N GLU A 121 -2.21 4.32 -17.83
CA GLU A 121 -3.27 4.66 -16.90
C GLU A 121 -3.35 3.60 -15.79
N ARG A 122 -3.61 4.06 -14.56
CA ARG A 122 -3.73 3.18 -13.39
C ARG A 122 -5.14 3.27 -12.85
N TYR A 123 -5.74 2.12 -12.61
CA TYR A 123 -7.10 1.99 -12.14
C TYR A 123 -7.10 1.31 -10.78
N LEU A 124 -8.03 1.71 -9.94
CA LEU A 124 -8.32 0.97 -8.72
C LEU A 124 -8.96 -0.37 -9.11
N LEU A 125 -8.27 -1.44 -8.81
CA LEU A 125 -8.77 -2.80 -8.94
C LEU A 125 -9.08 -3.35 -7.56
N ALA A 126 -10.16 -4.10 -7.45
CA ALA A 126 -10.54 -4.78 -6.21
C ALA A 126 -10.95 -6.22 -6.51
N ASP A 127 -10.51 -7.14 -5.65
CA ASP A 127 -11.01 -8.50 -5.55
C ASP A 127 -11.76 -8.62 -4.21
N ALA A 128 -13.07 -8.83 -4.29
CA ALA A 128 -13.97 -8.90 -3.13
C ALA A 128 -14.45 -10.33 -2.82
N THR A 129 -13.88 -11.34 -3.50
CA THR A 129 -14.32 -12.74 -3.40
C THR A 129 -13.27 -13.65 -2.77
N CYS A 130 -12.40 -13.09 -1.96
CA CYS A 130 -11.23 -13.75 -1.43
C CYS A 130 -11.19 -13.77 0.11
N SER A 131 -10.28 -14.55 0.66
CA SER A 131 -10.15 -14.80 2.10
C SER A 131 -8.70 -15.05 2.52
N VAL A 132 -8.45 -15.06 3.83
CA VAL A 132 -7.19 -15.53 4.40
C VAL A 132 -7.10 -17.05 4.25
N ILE A 133 -6.06 -17.55 3.58
CA ILE A 133 -5.83 -18.99 3.39
C ILE A 133 -4.74 -19.55 4.32
N ASP A 134 -3.77 -18.72 4.73
CA ASP A 134 -2.78 -19.08 5.75
C ASP A 134 -2.51 -17.87 6.66
N GLY A 135 -3.00 -17.94 7.88
CA GLY A 135 -2.81 -16.91 8.90
C GLY A 135 -1.54 -17.13 9.74
N SER A 136 -0.91 -18.29 9.64
CA SER A 136 0.30 -18.65 10.40
C SER A 136 1.59 -18.32 9.66
N ALA A 137 1.52 -18.15 8.35
CA ALA A 137 2.64 -17.69 7.53
C ALA A 137 3.07 -16.26 7.91
N HIS A 138 4.34 -15.96 7.70
CA HIS A 138 4.89 -14.62 7.86
C HIS A 138 5.63 -14.19 6.57
N PRO A 139 5.01 -13.35 5.73
CA PRO A 139 3.68 -12.70 5.85
C PRO A 139 2.51 -13.67 5.62
N PRO A 140 1.31 -13.38 6.20
CA PRO A 140 0.09 -14.14 5.97
C PRO A 140 -0.30 -14.17 4.50
N ALA A 141 -0.96 -15.26 4.08
CA ALA A 141 -1.41 -15.47 2.71
C ALA A 141 -2.93 -15.39 2.57
N SER A 142 -3.37 -14.91 1.42
CA SER A 142 -4.76 -14.89 0.97
C SER A 142 -4.89 -15.40 -0.46
N ASP A 143 -6.08 -15.86 -0.84
CA ASP A 143 -6.43 -16.18 -2.22
C ASP A 143 -6.90 -14.96 -3.05
N CYS A 144 -6.66 -13.76 -2.51
CA CYS A 144 -6.93 -12.51 -3.21
C CYS A 144 -6.00 -12.31 -4.41
N VAL A 145 -6.54 -11.77 -5.51
CA VAL A 145 -5.76 -11.45 -6.71
C VAL A 145 -5.33 -9.98 -6.67
N ALA A 146 -4.09 -9.73 -6.28
CA ALA A 146 -3.48 -8.40 -6.34
C ALA A 146 -2.53 -8.31 -7.54
N LYS A 147 -2.76 -7.35 -8.44
CA LYS A 147 -1.94 -7.13 -9.64
C LYS A 147 -0.71 -6.29 -9.34
N LYS A 148 0.30 -6.37 -10.21
CA LYS A 148 1.50 -5.51 -10.12
C LYS A 148 1.12 -4.03 -10.01
N GLY A 149 1.69 -3.34 -9.02
CA GLY A 149 1.37 -1.95 -8.67
C GLY A 149 0.35 -1.82 -7.53
N ALA A 150 -0.35 -2.91 -7.15
CA ALA A 150 -1.20 -2.93 -5.97
C ALA A 150 -0.41 -3.01 -4.64
N SER A 151 0.92 -3.22 -4.70
CA SER A 151 1.81 -3.16 -3.53
C SER A 151 1.53 -1.92 -2.68
N GLY A 152 1.39 -2.08 -1.38
CA GLY A 152 0.98 -1.01 -0.45
C GLY A 152 -0.52 -0.74 -0.41
N GLY A 153 -1.32 -1.44 -1.22
CA GLY A 153 -2.78 -1.39 -1.21
C GLY A 153 -3.40 -2.06 0.01
N ALA A 154 -4.72 -2.02 0.06
CA ALA A 154 -5.49 -2.46 1.23
C ALA A 154 -5.95 -3.92 1.11
N MET A 155 -5.76 -4.69 2.16
CA MET A 155 -6.57 -5.86 2.51
C MET A 155 -7.62 -5.39 3.52
N ILE A 156 -8.88 -5.36 3.11
CA ILE A 156 -10.00 -4.82 3.88
C ILE A 156 -10.85 -5.97 4.40
N ALA A 157 -11.16 -5.93 5.69
CA ALA A 157 -12.20 -6.76 6.28
C ALA A 157 -13.42 -5.89 6.61
N LEU A 158 -14.61 -6.45 6.50
CA LEU A 158 -15.84 -5.82 6.97
C LEU A 158 -16.15 -6.31 8.39
N THR A 159 -16.56 -5.40 9.26
CA THR A 159 -17.12 -5.76 10.57
C THR A 159 -18.53 -6.29 10.41
N ASP A 160 -19.12 -6.86 11.45
CA ASP A 160 -20.51 -7.33 11.47
C ASP A 160 -21.51 -6.21 11.13
N SER A 161 -21.15 -4.95 11.43
CA SER A 161 -21.93 -3.77 11.04
C SER A 161 -21.68 -3.30 9.60
N GLY A 162 -20.88 -4.02 8.82
CA GLY A 162 -20.50 -3.65 7.44
C GLY A 162 -19.45 -2.54 7.34
N SER A 163 -18.85 -2.10 8.44
CA SER A 163 -17.83 -1.05 8.41
C SER A 163 -16.48 -1.60 7.94
N ALA A 164 -15.83 -0.91 7.01
CA ALA A 164 -14.52 -1.29 6.50
C ALA A 164 -13.41 -1.10 7.54
N ARG A 165 -12.49 -2.05 7.63
CA ARG A 165 -11.28 -2.01 8.46
C ARG A 165 -10.08 -2.47 7.63
N LEU A 166 -8.97 -1.77 7.75
CA LEU A 166 -7.71 -2.19 7.15
C LEU A 166 -7.15 -3.37 7.95
N GLN A 167 -7.21 -4.56 7.38
CA GLN A 167 -6.72 -5.79 7.97
C GLN A 167 -5.25 -6.04 7.62
N GLY A 168 -4.82 -5.59 6.45
CA GLY A 168 -3.45 -5.76 5.97
C GLY A 168 -3.05 -4.77 4.88
N ILE A 169 -1.75 -4.74 4.61
CA ILE A 169 -1.12 -3.99 3.52
C ILE A 169 -0.63 -5.00 2.50
N ILE A 170 -1.06 -4.89 1.24
CA ILE A 170 -0.62 -5.78 0.17
C ILE A 170 0.90 -5.68 0.02
N SER A 171 1.59 -6.81 0.18
CA SER A 171 3.05 -6.92 0.11
C SER A 171 3.50 -7.53 -1.20
N ALA A 172 3.14 -8.78 -1.45
CA ALA A 172 3.57 -9.55 -2.60
C ALA A 172 2.42 -10.40 -3.14
N GLY A 173 2.64 -11.04 -4.28
CA GLY A 173 1.69 -11.98 -4.87
C GLY A 173 2.11 -12.44 -6.25
N ASP A 174 1.47 -13.49 -6.75
CA ASP A 174 1.71 -14.02 -8.09
C ASP A 174 0.85 -13.33 -9.17
N GLY A 175 -0.03 -12.42 -8.75
CA GLY A 175 -0.98 -11.71 -9.62
C GLY A 175 -2.07 -12.58 -10.22
N LYS A 176 -2.26 -13.82 -9.73
CA LYS A 176 -3.20 -14.82 -10.28
C LYS A 176 -4.08 -15.47 -9.22
N ALA A 177 -3.50 -15.93 -8.13
CA ALA A 177 -4.20 -16.77 -7.16
C ALA A 177 -3.83 -16.50 -5.71
N VAL A 178 -2.63 -15.97 -5.43
CA VAL A 178 -2.14 -15.78 -4.05
C VAL A 178 -1.57 -14.40 -3.88
N SER A 179 -1.93 -13.77 -2.78
CA SER A 179 -1.32 -12.51 -2.32
C SER A 179 -0.94 -12.63 -0.84
N TYR A 180 0.19 -12.01 -0.50
CA TYR A 180 0.70 -11.88 0.85
C TYR A 180 0.49 -10.47 1.34
N PHE A 181 0.27 -10.32 2.65
CA PHE A 181 0.03 -9.01 3.23
C PHE A 181 0.72 -8.82 4.59
N TYR A 182 1.17 -7.61 4.87
CA TYR A 182 1.61 -7.25 6.21
C TYR A 182 0.38 -6.97 7.09
N PRO A 183 0.25 -7.58 8.29
CA PRO A 183 -0.91 -7.40 9.17
C PRO A 183 -0.98 -5.97 9.72
N ALA A 184 -1.99 -5.20 9.33
CA ALA A 184 -2.14 -3.81 9.76
C ALA A 184 -2.31 -3.63 11.29
N PRO A 185 -2.95 -4.54 12.06
CA PRO A 185 -2.99 -4.45 13.53
C PRO A 185 -1.62 -4.36 14.19
N SER A 186 -0.57 -4.92 13.57
CA SER A 186 0.80 -4.83 14.07
C SER A 186 1.35 -3.41 14.08
N LEU A 187 0.80 -2.50 13.27
CA LEU A 187 1.18 -1.08 13.23
C LEU A 187 0.66 -0.27 14.42
N ILE A 188 -0.36 -0.72 15.13
CA ILE A 188 -1.03 0.07 16.19
C ILE A 188 -0.03 0.53 17.24
N ARG A 189 0.90 -0.36 17.65
CA ARG A 189 1.95 -0.02 18.61
C ARG A 189 2.96 1.01 18.08
N ARG A 190 3.19 1.04 16.78
CA ARG A 190 4.06 2.04 16.14
C ARG A 190 3.36 3.40 16.08
N LEU A 191 2.10 3.41 15.67
CA LEU A 191 1.31 4.62 15.56
C LEU A 191 1.09 5.33 16.91
N SER A 192 1.00 4.59 18.02
CA SER A 192 0.87 5.18 19.35
C SER A 192 2.12 5.94 19.83
N ARG A 193 3.27 5.70 19.20
CA ARG A 193 4.55 6.40 19.52
C ARG A 193 4.74 7.69 18.72
N LEU A 194 3.92 7.91 17.71
CA LEU A 194 3.98 9.09 16.83
C LEU A 194 3.02 10.22 17.27
N ARG A 195 2.23 9.95 18.29
CA ARG A 195 1.34 10.91 18.94
C ARG A 195 2.06 11.47 20.18
#